data_78b79efb4d8fe3d0c5f996b03da568d0
#
_entry.id   78b79efb4d8fe3d0c5f996b03da568d0
#
_cell.length_a   1.000
_cell.length_b   1.000
_cell.length_c   1.000
_cell.angle_alpha   90.00
_cell.angle_beta   90.00
_cell.angle_gamma   90.00
#
_symmetry.space_group_name_H-M   'P 1'
#
loop_
_entity.id
_entity.type
_entity.pdbx_description
1 polymer ?
#
loop_
_entity_poly.entity_id
_entity_poly.type
_entity_poly.pdbx_seq_one_letter_code
_entity_poly.pdbx_strand_id
1 'polypeptide(L)'
;MHNKRKVIATLTTIPSRMENVHITIESILNQTIKPDEVVLSIPTHSIREEKDYELSDEVKKLSDEGKITLLYCDEDYGPATKLLGVLKREIDLDYTEDREPILITFDDDKRYHNNAIHNLLSSDLIE
;
A
#
# COMPACT_ATOMS: atom_id res chain seq x y z
N MET A 1 -4.53 8.34 -27.03
CA MET A 1 -4.29 8.12 -25.61
C MET A 1 -4.49 6.67 -25.25
N HIS A 2 -3.51 6.10 -24.73
CA HIS A 2 -3.58 4.71 -24.33
C HIS A 2 -4.19 4.57 -22.95
N ASN A 3 -4.74 3.42 -22.69
CA ASN A 3 -5.30 3.09 -21.39
C ASN A 3 -4.18 2.64 -20.48
N LYS A 4 -3.92 3.42 -19.48
CA LYS A 4 -2.95 3.04 -18.45
C LYS A 4 -3.61 2.14 -17.41
N ARG A 5 -2.88 1.15 -16.99
CA ARG A 5 -3.30 0.35 -15.85
C ARG A 5 -3.09 1.18 -14.58
N LYS A 6 -4.04 1.09 -13.66
CA LYS A 6 -3.94 1.73 -12.36
C LYS A 6 -2.78 1.11 -11.58
N VAL A 7 -1.96 1.93 -10.94
CA VAL A 7 -0.85 1.47 -10.11
C VAL A 7 -1.24 1.68 -8.65
N ILE A 8 -1.31 0.60 -7.90
CA ILE A 8 -1.66 0.63 -6.48
C ILE A 8 -0.43 0.23 -5.68
N ALA A 9 0.06 1.16 -4.86
CA ALA A 9 1.11 0.87 -3.89
C ALA A 9 0.44 0.40 -2.60
N THR A 10 0.85 -0.73 -2.08
CA THR A 10 0.24 -1.28 -0.89
C THR A 10 1.27 -1.70 0.13
N LEU A 11 0.98 -1.44 1.39
CA LEU A 11 1.82 -1.84 2.51
C LEU A 11 0.95 -2.17 3.71
N THR A 12 1.55 -2.83 4.68
CA THR A 12 0.94 -3.07 5.99
C THR A 12 1.99 -2.77 7.05
N THR A 13 1.58 -2.67 8.30
CA THR A 13 2.50 -2.40 9.40
C THR A 13 2.05 -3.19 10.62
N ILE A 14 2.80 -3.10 11.70
CA ILE A 14 2.45 -3.70 12.99
C ILE A 14 2.30 -2.56 14.01
N PRO A 15 1.57 -2.79 15.12
CA PRO A 15 1.31 -1.70 16.09
C PRO A 15 2.57 -0.96 16.55
N SER A 16 3.66 -1.67 16.79
CA SER A 16 4.90 -1.05 17.27
C SER A 16 5.59 -0.17 16.24
N ARG A 17 5.27 -0.33 14.94
CA ARG A 17 5.86 0.46 13.86
C ARG A 17 4.93 1.56 13.35
N MET A 18 3.71 1.61 13.85
CA MET A 18 2.72 2.58 13.40
C MET A 18 3.22 4.01 13.52
N GLU A 19 3.98 4.31 14.54
CA GLU A 19 4.48 5.65 14.81
C GLU A 19 5.38 6.18 13.69
N ASN A 20 6.10 5.29 13.02
CA ASN A 20 7.08 5.67 12.00
C ASN A 20 6.71 5.28 10.58
N VAL A 21 5.61 4.58 10.37
CA VAL A 21 5.24 4.11 9.04
C VAL A 21 5.00 5.27 8.07
N HIS A 22 4.62 6.44 8.58
CA HIS A 22 4.40 7.62 7.73
C HIS A 22 5.66 8.03 6.97
N ILE A 23 6.84 7.76 7.50
CA ILE A 23 8.10 8.06 6.82
C ILE A 23 8.21 7.26 5.52
N THR A 24 7.88 5.98 5.60
CA THR A 24 7.86 5.11 4.42
C THR A 24 6.77 5.57 3.45
N ILE A 25 5.58 5.85 3.96
CA ILE A 25 4.45 6.31 3.13
C ILE A 25 4.82 7.58 2.37
N GLU A 26 5.44 8.54 3.04
CA GLU A 26 5.85 9.79 2.40
C GLU A 26 6.86 9.54 1.28
N SER A 27 7.77 8.58 1.44
CA SER A 27 8.71 8.25 0.37
C SER A 27 8.00 7.62 -0.83
N ILE A 28 6.88 6.93 -0.62
CA ILE A 28 6.06 6.39 -1.70
C ILE A 28 5.28 7.50 -2.39
N LEU A 29 4.76 8.45 -1.62
CA LEU A 29 4.01 9.59 -2.17
C LEU A 29 4.91 10.54 -2.97
N ASN A 30 6.21 10.56 -2.68
CA ASN A 30 7.17 11.46 -3.33
C ASN A 30 7.92 10.81 -4.49
N GLN A 31 7.39 9.73 -5.03
CA GLN A 31 7.99 9.08 -6.20
C GLN A 31 7.87 9.97 -7.45
N THR A 32 8.84 9.85 -8.36
CA THR A 32 8.81 10.58 -9.64
C THR A 32 7.64 10.10 -10.50
N ILE A 33 7.37 8.79 -10.49
CA ILE A 33 6.12 8.25 -11.03
C ILE A 33 5.27 7.90 -9.82
N LYS A 34 4.20 8.66 -9.63
CA LYS A 34 3.34 8.49 -8.47
C LYS A 34 2.35 7.37 -8.70
N PRO A 35 2.11 6.53 -7.67
CA PRO A 35 1.04 5.55 -7.77
C PRO A 35 -0.32 6.27 -7.81
N ASP A 36 -1.30 5.59 -8.39
CA ASP A 36 -2.66 6.13 -8.44
C ASP A 36 -3.33 6.04 -7.07
N GLU A 37 -2.93 5.07 -6.27
CA GLU A 37 -3.46 4.90 -4.93
C GLU A 37 -2.38 4.31 -4.03
N VAL A 38 -2.32 4.77 -2.78
CA VAL A 38 -1.47 4.19 -1.74
C VAL A 38 -2.39 3.62 -0.67
N VAL A 39 -2.28 2.32 -0.44
CA VAL A 39 -3.15 1.62 0.51
C VAL A 39 -2.34 1.14 1.69
N LEU A 40 -2.79 1.50 2.89
CA LEU A 40 -2.26 0.94 4.13
C LEU A 40 -3.30 -0.05 4.65
N SER A 41 -2.96 -1.34 4.59
CA SER A 41 -3.85 -2.40 5.06
C SER A 41 -3.63 -2.64 6.55
N ILE A 42 -4.70 -2.56 7.32
CA ILE A 42 -4.66 -2.66 8.78
C ILE A 42 -5.58 -3.78 9.23
N PRO A 43 -5.02 -4.87 9.79
CA PRO A 43 -5.86 -5.90 10.41
C PRO A 43 -6.56 -5.32 11.64
N THR A 44 -7.70 -5.89 12.00
CA THR A 44 -8.42 -5.44 13.20
C THR A 44 -7.62 -5.73 14.46
N HIS A 45 -6.77 -6.75 14.42
CA HIS A 45 -5.94 -7.13 15.56
C HIS A 45 -4.62 -7.73 15.05
N SER A 46 -3.51 -7.36 15.67
CA SER A 46 -2.21 -7.93 15.31
C SER A 46 -1.98 -9.25 16.05
N ILE A 47 -1.88 -10.33 15.29
CA ILE A 47 -1.56 -11.65 15.88
C ILE A 47 -0.12 -11.65 16.38
N ARG A 48 0.79 -11.04 15.64
CA ARG A 48 2.21 -11.00 15.99
C ARG A 48 2.48 -10.31 17.31
N GLU A 49 1.80 -9.18 17.56
CA GLU A 49 2.03 -8.39 18.77
C GLU A 49 0.93 -8.51 19.81
N GLU A 50 -0.11 -9.29 19.48
CA GLU A 50 -1.25 -9.54 20.35
C GLU A 50 -1.89 -8.26 20.87
N LYS A 51 -2.04 -7.27 19.99
CA LYS A 51 -2.72 -6.03 20.33
C LYS A 51 -3.37 -5.38 19.12
N ASP A 52 -4.32 -4.51 19.42
CA ASP A 52 -5.04 -3.77 18.39
C ASP A 52 -4.19 -2.63 17.83
N TYR A 53 -4.55 -2.19 16.64
CA TYR A 53 -3.88 -1.09 15.98
C TYR A 53 -4.44 0.25 16.45
N GLU A 54 -3.54 1.21 16.62
CA GLU A 54 -3.90 2.57 16.96
C GLU A 54 -3.17 3.48 15.97
N LEU A 55 -3.93 4.24 15.20
CA LEU A 55 -3.36 5.08 14.15
C LEU A 55 -2.57 6.24 14.76
N SER A 56 -1.38 6.50 14.20
CA SER A 56 -0.62 7.69 14.57
C SER A 56 -1.28 8.93 14.01
N ASP A 57 -0.96 10.09 14.57
CA ASP A 57 -1.50 11.36 14.09
C ASP A 57 -1.10 11.63 12.64
N GLU A 58 0.13 11.25 12.28
CA GLU A 58 0.62 11.42 10.91
C GLU A 58 -0.16 10.59 9.92
N VAL A 59 -0.47 9.32 10.27
CA VAL A 59 -1.27 8.45 9.40
C VAL A 59 -2.69 8.98 9.29
N LYS A 60 -3.28 9.42 10.39
CA LYS A 60 -4.63 10.01 10.37
C LYS A 60 -4.67 11.22 9.44
N LYS A 61 -3.67 12.08 9.52
CA LYS A 61 -3.59 13.27 8.67
C LYS A 61 -3.50 12.91 7.20
N LEU A 62 -2.65 11.94 6.85
CA LEU A 62 -2.53 11.50 5.46
C LEU A 62 -3.84 10.94 4.93
N SER A 63 -4.55 10.18 5.76
CA SER A 63 -5.85 9.65 5.39
C SER A 63 -6.89 10.74 5.21
N ASP A 64 -6.94 11.70 6.16
CA ASP A 64 -7.89 12.81 6.11
C ASP A 64 -7.66 13.71 4.90
N GLU A 65 -6.41 13.84 4.46
CA GLU A 65 -6.06 14.62 3.28
C GLU A 65 -6.28 13.87 1.96
N GLY A 66 -6.73 12.62 2.05
CA GLY A 66 -6.98 11.81 0.85
C GLY A 66 -5.73 11.30 0.17
N LYS A 67 -4.58 11.34 0.85
CA LYS A 67 -3.32 10.91 0.26
C LYS A 67 -3.11 9.40 0.32
N ILE A 68 -3.77 8.74 1.26
CA ILE A 68 -3.72 7.29 1.40
C ILE A 68 -5.12 6.76 1.65
N THR A 69 -5.29 5.47 1.37
CA THR A 69 -6.51 4.73 1.69
C THR A 69 -6.19 3.79 2.84
N LEU A 70 -6.99 3.86 3.91
CA LEU A 70 -6.90 2.90 5.00
C LEU A 70 -7.83 1.73 4.66
N LEU A 71 -7.26 0.54 4.56
CA LEU A 71 -8.04 -0.67 4.26
C LEU A 71 -8.01 -1.58 5.48
N TYR A 72 -9.14 -1.68 6.16
CA TYR A 72 -9.24 -2.53 7.34
C TYR A 72 -9.53 -3.96 6.93
N CYS A 73 -8.77 -4.88 7.47
CA CYS A 73 -8.86 -6.30 7.15
C CYS A 73 -9.36 -7.07 8.36
N ASP A 74 -10.26 -8.03 8.11
CA ASP A 74 -10.82 -8.85 9.19
C ASP A 74 -9.80 -9.76 9.83
N GLU A 75 -8.79 -10.16 9.07
CA GLU A 75 -7.76 -11.09 9.52
C GLU A 75 -6.37 -10.54 9.32
N ASP A 76 -5.46 -10.96 10.20
CA ASP A 76 -4.04 -10.64 10.08
C ASP A 76 -3.34 -11.81 9.38
N TYR A 77 -2.85 -11.55 8.18
CA TYR A 77 -2.09 -12.53 7.41
C TYR A 77 -0.57 -12.29 7.52
N GLY A 78 -0.16 -11.55 8.55
CA GLY A 78 1.24 -11.15 8.69
C GLY A 78 1.68 -10.25 7.54
N PRO A 79 2.93 -10.37 7.08
CA PRO A 79 3.41 -9.54 5.96
C PRO A 79 2.58 -9.66 4.69
N ALA A 80 1.86 -10.77 4.50
CA ALA A 80 1.02 -10.97 3.32
C ALA A 80 -0.25 -10.11 3.34
N THR A 81 -0.59 -9.48 4.47
CA THR A 81 -1.78 -8.63 4.59
C THR A 81 -1.75 -7.50 3.56
N LYS A 82 -0.57 -6.95 3.27
CA LYS A 82 -0.44 -5.86 2.30
C LYS A 82 -0.91 -6.26 0.91
N LEU A 83 -0.77 -7.53 0.55
CA LEU A 83 -1.21 -8.02 -0.75
C LEU A 83 -2.62 -8.57 -0.68
N LEU A 84 -2.91 -9.42 0.31
CA LEU A 84 -4.20 -10.12 0.40
C LEU A 84 -5.35 -9.16 0.64
N GLY A 85 -5.15 -8.11 1.44
CA GLY A 85 -6.20 -7.13 1.68
C GLY A 85 -6.65 -6.44 0.40
N VAL A 86 -5.70 -5.97 -0.38
CA VAL A 86 -6.00 -5.29 -1.66
C VAL A 86 -6.55 -6.27 -2.68
N LEU A 87 -6.00 -7.47 -2.75
CA LEU A 87 -6.50 -8.48 -3.68
C LEU A 87 -7.97 -8.81 -3.41
N LYS A 88 -8.36 -8.95 -2.14
CA LYS A 88 -9.75 -9.21 -1.79
C LYS A 88 -10.67 -8.09 -2.26
N ARG A 89 -10.23 -6.84 -2.13
CA ARG A 89 -10.99 -5.69 -2.59
C ARG A 89 -11.10 -5.68 -4.12
N GLU A 90 -9.99 -5.91 -4.81
CA GLU A 90 -9.92 -5.77 -6.27
C GLU A 90 -10.50 -6.96 -7.02
N ILE A 91 -10.53 -8.14 -6.41
CA ILE A 91 -11.03 -9.34 -7.08
C ILE A 91 -12.53 -9.25 -7.37
N ASP A 92 -13.26 -8.44 -6.58
CA ASP A 92 -14.69 -8.23 -6.77
C ASP A 92 -14.98 -7.22 -7.88
N LEU A 93 -13.95 -6.56 -8.42
CA LEU A 93 -14.11 -5.61 -9.51
C LEU A 93 -13.89 -6.33 -10.84
N ASP A 94 -14.72 -6.00 -11.81
CA ASP A 94 -14.69 -6.67 -13.10
C ASP A 94 -13.77 -5.94 -14.09
N TYR A 95 -12.49 -6.26 -14.02
CA TYR A 95 -11.49 -5.69 -14.91
C TYR A 95 -11.30 -6.54 -16.15
N THR A 96 -11.09 -5.90 -17.29
CA THR A 96 -10.54 -6.58 -18.46
C THR A 96 -9.04 -6.81 -18.24
N GLU A 97 -8.46 -7.80 -18.92
CA GLU A 97 -7.04 -8.15 -18.74
C GLU A 97 -6.09 -6.96 -18.84
N ASP A 98 -6.33 -6.08 -19.81
CA ASP A 98 -5.47 -4.93 -20.05
C ASP A 98 -5.73 -3.78 -19.08
N ARG A 99 -6.73 -3.92 -18.23
CA ARG A 99 -7.10 -2.91 -17.25
C ARG A 99 -6.87 -3.34 -15.80
N GLU A 100 -6.42 -4.56 -15.59
CA GLU A 100 -6.12 -5.03 -14.25
C GLU A 100 -5.05 -4.14 -13.61
N PRO A 101 -5.24 -3.76 -12.34
CA PRO A 101 -4.27 -2.89 -11.70
C PRO A 101 -2.93 -3.58 -11.49
N ILE A 102 -1.89 -2.77 -11.46
CA ILE A 102 -0.55 -3.23 -11.08
C ILE A 102 -0.43 -2.99 -9.59
N LEU A 103 -0.19 -4.06 -8.83
CA LEU A 103 -0.01 -3.98 -7.38
C LEU A 103 1.48 -4.01 -7.07
N ILE A 104 1.95 -3.00 -6.36
CA ILE A 104 3.33 -2.94 -5.89
C ILE A 104 3.31 -2.98 -4.38
N THR A 105 3.93 -4.01 -3.80
CA THR A 105 4.01 -4.14 -2.35
C THR A 105 5.28 -3.48 -1.83
N PHE A 106 5.16 -2.80 -0.70
CA PHE A 106 6.26 -2.10 -0.04
C PHE A 106 6.38 -2.57 1.41
N ASP A 107 7.60 -2.59 1.91
CA ASP A 107 7.84 -2.82 3.34
C ASP A 107 7.57 -1.52 4.11
N ASP A 108 7.24 -1.65 5.38
CA ASP A 108 6.82 -0.51 6.22
C ASP A 108 7.97 0.21 6.93
N ASP A 109 9.18 -0.29 6.79
CA ASP A 109 10.33 0.18 7.56
C ASP A 109 11.46 0.73 6.69
N LYS A 110 11.14 1.16 5.47
CA LYS A 110 12.13 1.68 4.52
C LYS A 110 11.73 3.03 3.99
N ARG A 111 12.74 3.84 3.67
CA ARG A 111 12.54 5.07 2.91
C ARG A 111 12.97 4.77 1.48
N TYR A 112 12.02 4.78 0.58
CA TYR A 112 12.28 4.40 -0.80
C TYR A 112 12.89 5.54 -1.61
N HIS A 113 13.81 5.18 -2.49
CA HIS A 113 14.36 6.12 -3.45
C HIS A 113 13.25 6.65 -4.35
N ASN A 114 13.34 7.90 -4.77
CA ASN A 114 12.26 8.56 -5.51
C ASN A 114 11.99 7.97 -6.89
N ASN A 115 12.86 7.14 -7.42
CA ASN A 115 12.68 6.47 -8.70
C ASN A 115 12.34 4.98 -8.56
N ALA A 116 11.98 4.52 -7.38
CA ALA A 116 11.72 3.09 -7.16
C ALA A 116 10.60 2.56 -8.05
N ILE A 117 9.48 3.29 -8.15
CA ILE A 117 8.36 2.87 -8.99
C ILE A 117 8.73 2.97 -10.46
N HIS A 118 9.40 4.05 -10.85
CA HIS A 118 9.86 4.22 -12.23
C HIS A 118 10.73 3.04 -12.66
N ASN A 119 11.69 2.67 -11.82
CA ASN A 119 12.60 1.57 -12.12
C ASN A 119 11.87 0.24 -12.24
N LEU A 120 10.90 0.00 -11.36
CA LEU A 120 10.08 -1.20 -11.41
C LEU A 120 9.28 -1.28 -12.71
N LEU A 121 8.58 -0.21 -13.05
CA LEU A 121 7.71 -0.19 -14.23
C LEU A 121 8.49 -0.25 -15.54
N SER A 122 9.75 0.18 -15.52
CA SER A 122 10.64 0.14 -16.68
C SER A 122 11.37 -1.19 -16.82
N SER A 123 11.22 -2.08 -15.86
CA SER A 123 11.90 -3.38 -15.85
C SER A 123 11.25 -4.35 -16.82
N ASP A 124 12.07 -5.12 -17.51
CA ASP A 124 11.59 -6.19 -18.39
C ASP A 124 10.83 -7.27 -17.63
N LEU A 125 11.01 -7.31 -16.32
CA LEU A 125 10.31 -8.28 -15.47
C LEU A 125 8.82 -8.00 -15.35
N ILE A 126 8.39 -6.80 -15.74
CA ILE A 126 6.97 -6.38 -15.63
C ILE A 126 6.17 -6.79 -16.87
N GLU A 127 6.81 -7.10 -17.93
CA GLU A 127 6.14 -7.44 -19.19
C GLU A 127 5.22 -8.63 -19.11
#